data_7d14bd30792493e1920929e607ef584a
#
_entry.id   7d14bd30792493e1920929e607ef584a
#
_cell.length_a   1.000
_cell.length_b   1.000
_cell.length_c   1.000
_cell.angle_alpha   90.00
_cell.angle_beta   90.00
_cell.angle_gamma   90.00
#
_symmetry.space_group_name_H-M   'P 1'
#
loop_
_entity.id
_entity.type
_entity.pdbx_description
1 polymer ?
#
loop_
_entity_poly.entity_id
_entity_poly.type
_entity_poly.pdbx_seq_one_letter_code
_entity_poly.pdbx_strand_id
1 'polypeptide(L)'
;NYANVKIIHRRNQFRGLESNVKKLKSLKNVEILTPYLPKQINLVDNQLNVNLKEMGKDSLTNIKLDQAVVAYGFKANNRFVKKWGIDLAGAQIKVNSTMQTNIASVYAAGDVVTYPGRVPLIALGFGEAQIAITAIMRDLFPEKTLTIHSTSF
;
A
#
# COMPACT_ATOMS: atom_id res chain seq x y z
N ASN A 1 -9.68 27.55 -4.15
CA ASN A 1 -10.03 26.58 -5.19
C ASN A 1 -9.35 27.00 -6.49
N TYR A 2 -8.23 26.34 -6.83
CA TYR A 2 -7.40 26.72 -7.97
C TYR A 2 -7.61 25.82 -9.20
N ALA A 3 -8.40 24.72 -9.08
CA ALA A 3 -8.63 23.79 -10.16
C ALA A 3 -9.98 23.09 -10.02
N ASN A 4 -10.57 22.67 -11.14
CA ASN A 4 -11.64 21.69 -11.19
C ASN A 4 -11.03 20.29 -11.21
N VAL A 5 -11.45 19.43 -10.30
CA VAL A 5 -10.82 18.11 -10.09
C VAL A 5 -11.83 17.02 -10.48
N LYS A 6 -11.40 16.09 -11.33
CA LYS A 6 -12.16 14.87 -11.64
C LYS A 6 -11.48 13.68 -10.94
N ILE A 7 -12.19 13.03 -10.03
CA ILE A 7 -11.72 11.84 -9.33
C ILE A 7 -12.27 10.60 -10.02
N ILE A 8 -11.39 9.82 -10.62
CA ILE A 8 -11.75 8.60 -11.31
C ILE A 8 -11.44 7.41 -10.40
N HIS A 9 -12.46 6.62 -10.09
CA HIS A 9 -12.30 5.44 -9.25
C HIS A 9 -13.09 4.25 -9.80
N ARG A 10 -12.46 3.06 -9.78
CA ARG A 10 -13.00 1.83 -10.39
C ARG A 10 -14.19 1.20 -9.65
N ARG A 11 -14.50 1.64 -8.45
CA ARG A 11 -15.58 1.12 -7.59
C ARG A 11 -16.43 2.25 -7.07
N ASN A 12 -17.69 1.98 -6.74
CA ASN A 12 -18.58 2.96 -6.14
C ASN A 12 -18.23 3.32 -4.69
N GLN A 13 -17.42 2.47 -4.03
CA GLN A 13 -16.95 2.70 -2.68
C GLN A 13 -15.46 3.04 -2.65
N PHE A 14 -15.10 4.11 -1.95
CA PHE A 14 -13.72 4.46 -1.64
C PHE A 14 -13.24 3.65 -0.44
N ARG A 15 -11.92 3.36 -0.40
CA ARG A 15 -11.25 2.74 0.76
C ARG A 15 -10.64 3.76 1.72
N GLY A 16 -10.83 5.04 1.49
CA GLY A 16 -10.33 6.11 2.35
C GLY A 16 -11.12 6.25 3.63
N LEU A 17 -10.58 7.04 4.58
CA LEU A 17 -11.29 7.42 5.80
C LEU A 17 -12.61 8.08 5.45
N GLU A 18 -13.68 7.72 6.16
CA GLU A 18 -15.03 8.21 5.89
C GLU A 18 -15.13 9.74 5.96
N SER A 19 -14.43 10.36 6.92
CA SER A 19 -14.33 11.82 7.05
C SER A 19 -13.74 12.49 5.81
N ASN A 20 -12.68 11.90 5.24
CA ASN A 20 -12.06 12.41 4.03
C ASN A 20 -12.96 12.24 2.81
N VAL A 21 -13.67 11.12 2.70
CA VAL A 21 -14.63 10.88 1.62
C VAL A 21 -15.81 11.83 1.72
N LYS A 22 -16.35 12.09 2.92
CA LYS A 22 -17.40 13.09 3.14
C LYS A 22 -16.94 14.49 2.73
N LYS A 23 -15.73 14.89 3.17
CA LYS A 23 -15.15 16.18 2.78
C LYS A 23 -14.98 16.29 1.28
N LEU A 24 -14.44 15.24 0.63
CA LEU A 24 -14.29 15.21 -0.82
C LEU A 24 -15.63 15.45 -1.56
N LYS A 25 -16.69 14.75 -1.14
CA LYS A 25 -18.02 14.88 -1.73
C LYS A 25 -18.68 16.25 -1.51
N SER A 26 -18.25 17.01 -0.52
CA SER A 26 -18.78 18.35 -0.23
C SER A 26 -18.10 19.47 -1.04
N LEU A 27 -17.01 19.18 -1.73
CA LEU A 27 -16.27 20.17 -2.51
C LEU A 27 -16.97 20.48 -3.83
N LYS A 28 -17.28 21.74 -4.09
CA LYS A 28 -18.02 22.19 -5.29
C LYS A 28 -17.21 22.06 -6.59
N ASN A 29 -15.88 22.04 -6.49
CA ASN A 29 -14.96 21.92 -7.62
C ASN A 29 -14.51 20.48 -7.88
N VAL A 30 -15.15 19.47 -7.27
CA VAL A 30 -14.80 18.07 -7.43
C VAL A 30 -15.96 17.31 -8.10
N GLU A 31 -15.66 16.65 -9.20
CA GLU A 31 -16.51 15.69 -9.86
C GLU A 31 -16.00 14.27 -9.62
N ILE A 32 -16.86 13.38 -9.16
CA ILE A 32 -16.50 12.00 -8.87
C ILE A 32 -17.07 11.09 -9.96
N LEU A 33 -16.17 10.45 -10.70
CA LEU A 33 -16.48 9.51 -11.77
C LEU A 33 -16.25 8.08 -11.27
N THR A 34 -17.33 7.39 -10.92
CA THR A 34 -17.34 5.98 -10.48
C THR A 34 -18.50 5.24 -11.14
N PRO A 35 -18.34 3.98 -11.44
CA PRO A 35 -17.19 3.11 -11.42
C PRO A 35 -16.43 3.14 -12.76
N TYR A 36 -15.38 3.91 -12.87
CA TYR A 36 -14.63 4.08 -14.11
C TYR A 36 -13.17 3.66 -13.99
N LEU A 37 -12.62 3.18 -15.10
CA LEU A 37 -11.20 2.83 -15.23
C LEU A 37 -10.61 3.51 -16.47
N PRO A 38 -9.52 4.28 -16.35
CA PRO A 38 -8.79 4.80 -17.51
C PRO A 38 -8.23 3.66 -18.35
N LYS A 39 -8.49 3.70 -19.66
CA LYS A 39 -8.03 2.71 -20.63
C LYS A 39 -6.91 3.24 -21.51
N GLN A 40 -7.00 4.49 -21.88
CA GLN A 40 -6.05 5.13 -22.78
C GLN A 40 -5.94 6.60 -22.43
N ILE A 41 -4.73 7.12 -22.50
CA ILE A 41 -4.43 8.54 -22.31
C ILE A 41 -3.60 8.96 -23.51
N ASN A 42 -4.05 9.99 -24.23
CA ASN A 42 -3.33 10.57 -25.35
C ASN A 42 -3.17 12.07 -25.13
N LEU A 43 -2.06 12.62 -25.59
CA LEU A 43 -1.87 14.06 -25.63
C LEU A 43 -2.29 14.54 -27.04
N VAL A 44 -3.28 15.43 -27.11
CA VAL A 44 -3.77 16.03 -28.36
C VAL A 44 -3.92 17.52 -28.12
N ASP A 45 -3.30 18.34 -28.94
CA ASP A 45 -3.34 19.81 -28.85
C ASP A 45 -3.01 20.34 -27.44
N ASN A 46 -1.97 19.76 -26.85
CA ASN A 46 -1.50 20.08 -25.49
C ASN A 46 -2.52 19.78 -24.36
N GLN A 47 -3.55 18.99 -24.65
CA GLN A 47 -4.54 18.49 -23.68
C GLN A 47 -4.49 16.96 -23.57
N LEU A 48 -4.68 16.44 -22.35
CA LEU A 48 -4.82 15.01 -22.11
C LEU A 48 -6.25 14.57 -22.46
N ASN A 49 -6.37 13.70 -23.46
CA ASN A 49 -7.60 13.01 -23.79
C ASN A 49 -7.60 11.63 -23.13
N VAL A 50 -8.52 11.38 -22.22
CA VAL A 50 -8.58 10.15 -21.44
C VAL A 50 -9.86 9.39 -21.77
N ASN A 51 -9.70 8.17 -22.29
CA ASN A 51 -10.81 7.24 -22.50
C ASN A 51 -11.07 6.44 -21.22
N LEU A 52 -12.23 6.59 -20.66
CA LEU A 52 -12.70 5.90 -19.47
C LEU A 52 -13.64 4.76 -19.86
N LYS A 53 -13.41 3.57 -19.33
CA LYS A 53 -14.35 2.45 -19.39
C LYS A 53 -15.18 2.42 -18.12
N GLU A 54 -16.51 2.45 -18.25
CA GLU A 54 -17.42 2.17 -17.14
C GLU A 54 -17.37 0.67 -16.80
N MET A 55 -17.18 0.36 -15.52
CA MET A 55 -17.10 -1.03 -15.08
C MET A 55 -18.46 -1.73 -15.23
N GLY A 56 -18.43 -2.90 -15.89
CA GLY A 56 -19.65 -3.65 -16.21
C GLY A 56 -20.32 -3.25 -17.51
N LYS A 57 -19.80 -2.27 -18.25
CA LYS A 57 -20.28 -1.87 -19.58
C LYS A 57 -19.16 -1.86 -20.62
N ASP A 58 -19.49 -1.97 -21.88
CA ASP A 58 -18.52 -1.89 -22.98
C ASP A 58 -18.39 -0.48 -23.58
N SER A 59 -19.09 0.50 -23.02
CA SER A 59 -19.02 1.89 -23.46
C SER A 59 -17.74 2.58 -22.97
N LEU A 60 -17.19 3.44 -23.82
CA LEU A 60 -16.09 4.34 -23.48
C LEU A 60 -16.61 5.78 -23.41
N THR A 61 -16.19 6.50 -22.39
CA THR A 61 -16.42 7.94 -22.23
C THR A 61 -15.10 8.67 -22.37
N ASN A 62 -15.04 9.70 -23.20
CA ASN A 62 -13.84 10.53 -23.33
C ASN A 62 -13.96 11.77 -22.44
N ILE A 63 -12.89 12.10 -21.73
CA ILE A 63 -12.74 13.34 -20.98
C ILE A 63 -11.44 14.05 -21.38
N LYS A 64 -11.46 15.37 -21.31
CA LYS A 64 -10.28 16.21 -21.54
C LYS A 64 -9.79 16.78 -20.20
N LEU A 65 -8.49 16.77 -20.00
CA LEU A 65 -7.81 17.22 -18.77
C LEU A 65 -6.56 18.02 -19.14
N ASP A 66 -6.20 18.97 -18.32
CA ASP A 66 -4.92 19.69 -18.44
C ASP A 66 -3.78 18.90 -17.78
N GLN A 67 -4.09 18.23 -16.66
CA GLN A 67 -3.12 17.43 -15.91
C GLN A 67 -3.77 16.17 -15.35
N ALA A 68 -2.97 15.13 -15.13
CA ALA A 68 -3.42 13.90 -14.48
C ALA A 68 -2.45 13.49 -13.37
N VAL A 69 -3.01 13.12 -12.21
CA VAL A 69 -2.27 12.52 -11.09
C VAL A 69 -2.71 11.08 -10.93
N VAL A 70 -1.74 10.15 -10.98
CA VAL A 70 -2.01 8.72 -10.85
C VAL A 70 -1.68 8.27 -9.43
N ALA A 71 -2.70 7.80 -8.69
CA ALA A 71 -2.59 7.36 -7.31
C ALA A 71 -3.18 5.95 -7.13
N TYR A 72 -2.58 4.95 -7.83
CA TYR A 72 -3.07 3.56 -7.80
C TYR A 72 -2.61 2.76 -6.58
N GLY A 73 -1.76 3.35 -5.72
CA GLY A 73 -1.15 2.67 -4.60
C GLY A 73 -0.06 1.69 -5.02
N PHE A 74 0.26 0.77 -4.13
CA PHE A 74 1.32 -0.20 -4.32
C PHE A 74 0.76 -1.62 -4.34
N LYS A 75 1.43 -2.50 -5.07
CA LYS A 75 1.17 -3.93 -5.06
C LYS A 75 2.45 -4.66 -4.69
N ALA A 76 2.42 -5.45 -3.63
CA ALA A 76 3.54 -6.30 -3.26
C ALA A 76 3.86 -7.29 -4.39
N ASN A 77 5.14 -7.42 -4.73
CA ASN A 77 5.64 -8.40 -5.68
C ASN A 77 6.82 -9.18 -5.08
N ASN A 78 6.50 -10.14 -4.22
CA ASN A 78 7.47 -10.98 -3.53
C ASN A 78 7.68 -12.34 -4.23
N ARG A 79 7.41 -12.44 -5.54
CA ARG A 79 7.56 -13.70 -6.30
C ARG A 79 8.99 -14.22 -6.30
N PHE A 80 9.98 -13.33 -6.29
CA PHE A 80 11.39 -13.70 -6.23
C PHE A 80 11.76 -14.36 -4.90
N VAL A 81 11.16 -13.92 -3.79
CA VAL A 81 11.40 -14.46 -2.43
C VAL A 81 10.92 -15.91 -2.33
N LYS A 82 9.87 -16.28 -3.06
CA LYS A 82 9.40 -17.67 -3.12
C LYS A 82 10.47 -18.64 -3.64
N LYS A 83 11.33 -18.18 -4.54
CA LYS A 83 12.44 -18.99 -5.08
C LYS A 83 13.52 -19.28 -4.03
N TRP A 84 13.56 -18.54 -2.93
CA TRP A 84 14.49 -18.75 -1.82
C TRP A 84 13.96 -19.77 -0.80
N GLY A 85 12.77 -20.36 -1.03
CA GLY A 85 12.16 -21.29 -0.11
C GLY A 85 11.47 -20.65 1.10
N ILE A 86 11.27 -19.32 1.06
CA ILE A 86 10.59 -18.59 2.13
C ILE A 86 9.08 -18.79 2.01
N ASP A 87 8.42 -19.10 3.13
CA ASP A 87 6.98 -19.28 3.22
C ASP A 87 6.23 -17.98 3.03
N LEU A 88 5.23 -18.01 2.15
CA LEU A 88 4.34 -16.89 1.88
C LEU A 88 2.90 -17.19 2.27
N ALA A 89 2.17 -16.17 2.72
CA ALA A 89 0.72 -16.14 2.75
C ALA A 89 0.23 -15.09 1.74
N GLY A 90 -0.29 -15.54 0.61
CA GLY A 90 -0.56 -14.67 -0.53
C GLY A 90 0.72 -14.03 -1.07
N ALA A 91 0.84 -12.70 -0.97
CA ALA A 91 2.03 -11.96 -1.39
C ALA A 91 2.95 -11.57 -0.23
N GLN A 92 2.68 -11.97 1.01
CA GLN A 92 3.41 -11.55 2.19
C GLN A 92 4.22 -12.71 2.78
N ILE A 93 5.39 -12.38 3.34
CA ILE A 93 6.30 -13.31 4.00
C ILE A 93 5.73 -13.67 5.36
N LYS A 94 5.60 -14.97 5.65
CA LYS A 94 5.23 -15.43 6.98
C LYS A 94 6.41 -15.29 7.93
N VAL A 95 6.16 -14.71 9.10
CA VAL A 95 7.13 -14.61 10.18
C VAL A 95 6.51 -15.03 11.51
N ASN A 96 7.36 -15.42 12.45
CA ASN A 96 6.97 -15.69 13.84
C ASN A 96 6.99 -14.39 14.68
N SER A 97 6.78 -14.50 15.99
CA SER A 97 6.78 -13.35 16.92
C SER A 97 8.13 -12.65 17.05
N THR A 98 9.23 -13.26 16.62
CA THR A 98 10.56 -12.68 16.58
C THR A 98 10.94 -12.15 15.20
N MET A 99 9.97 -12.06 14.28
CA MET A 99 10.16 -11.65 12.90
C MET A 99 11.03 -12.60 12.06
N GLN A 100 11.29 -13.83 12.53
CA GLN A 100 12.03 -14.84 11.80
C GLN A 100 11.12 -15.56 10.81
N THR A 101 11.64 -15.86 9.62
CA THR A 101 10.95 -16.66 8.60
C THR A 101 11.09 -18.17 8.90
N ASN A 102 10.58 -19.02 8.03
CA ASN A 102 10.82 -20.47 8.08
C ASN A 102 12.28 -20.88 7.82
N ILE A 103 13.11 -19.95 7.32
CA ILE A 103 14.54 -20.19 7.10
C ILE A 103 15.32 -19.63 8.28
N ALA A 104 16.17 -20.45 8.88
CA ALA A 104 17.03 -20.04 10.00
C ALA A 104 17.91 -18.83 9.61
N SER A 105 18.05 -17.89 10.54
CA SER A 105 18.83 -16.64 10.36
C SER A 105 18.31 -15.69 9.29
N VAL A 106 17.08 -15.91 8.77
CA VAL A 106 16.43 -15.02 7.83
C VAL A 106 15.22 -14.37 8.51
N TYR A 107 15.24 -13.05 8.58
CA TYR A 107 14.23 -12.22 9.23
C TYR A 107 13.58 -11.30 8.21
N ALA A 108 12.36 -10.90 8.46
CA ALA A 108 11.64 -9.93 7.64
C ALA A 108 10.76 -9.02 8.50
N ALA A 109 10.60 -7.75 8.11
CA ALA A 109 9.82 -6.75 8.83
C ALA A 109 9.17 -5.77 7.84
N GLY A 110 8.16 -5.03 8.29
CA GLY A 110 7.47 -4.01 7.51
C GLY A 110 6.36 -4.59 6.63
N ASP A 111 5.94 -3.85 5.60
CA ASP A 111 4.76 -4.19 4.78
C ASP A 111 4.85 -5.49 3.99
N VAL A 112 6.04 -6.08 3.92
CA VAL A 112 6.27 -7.37 3.25
C VAL A 112 5.86 -8.57 4.10
N VAL A 113 5.67 -8.42 5.42
CA VAL A 113 5.42 -9.52 6.34
C VAL A 113 3.97 -9.69 6.73
N THR A 114 3.65 -10.91 7.19
CA THR A 114 2.35 -11.22 7.80
C THR A 114 2.52 -12.22 8.97
N TYR A 115 1.72 -12.00 10.01
CA TYR A 115 1.53 -12.89 11.17
C TYR A 115 0.15 -12.62 11.78
N PRO A 116 -0.39 -13.51 12.63
CA PRO A 116 -1.69 -13.32 13.26
C PRO A 116 -1.79 -11.99 14.02
N GLY A 117 -2.84 -11.22 13.75
CA GLY A 117 -3.10 -9.93 14.42
C GLY A 117 -2.32 -8.72 13.84
N ARG A 118 -1.52 -8.91 12.80
CA ARG A 118 -0.79 -7.81 12.17
C ARG A 118 -1.73 -6.77 11.54
N VAL A 119 -1.45 -5.50 11.83
CA VAL A 119 -2.11 -4.34 11.20
C VAL A 119 -1.13 -3.68 10.22
N PRO A 120 -1.54 -3.37 8.97
CA PRO A 120 -0.65 -2.78 7.96
C PRO A 120 -0.43 -1.28 8.23
N LEU A 121 0.46 -0.95 9.17
CA LEU A 121 0.86 0.40 9.55
C LEU A 121 2.37 0.56 9.43
N ILE A 122 2.81 1.69 8.89
CA ILE A 122 4.24 2.05 8.78
C ILE A 122 4.90 2.03 10.17
N ALA A 123 4.23 2.60 11.18
CA ALA A 123 4.74 2.63 12.55
C ALA A 123 4.97 1.23 13.14
N LEU A 124 4.13 0.24 12.78
CA LEU A 124 4.32 -1.14 13.21
C LEU A 124 5.59 -1.74 12.59
N GLY A 125 5.88 -1.41 11.33
CA GLY A 125 7.10 -1.88 10.65
C GLY A 125 8.39 -1.45 11.36
N PHE A 126 8.43 -0.27 11.96
CA PHE A 126 9.56 0.16 12.79
C PHE A 126 9.69 -0.70 14.05
N GLY A 127 8.59 -1.01 14.74
CA GLY A 127 8.59 -1.90 15.89
C GLY A 127 9.01 -3.33 15.51
N GLU A 128 8.52 -3.85 14.38
CA GLU A 128 8.92 -5.15 13.84
C GLU A 128 10.43 -5.22 13.58
N ALA A 129 11.04 -4.15 13.03
CA ALA A 129 12.48 -4.09 12.82
C ALA A 129 13.27 -4.17 14.12
N GLN A 130 12.81 -3.51 15.19
CA GLN A 130 13.44 -3.60 16.51
C GLN A 130 13.35 -5.02 17.10
N ILE A 131 12.21 -5.69 16.94
CA ILE A 131 12.03 -7.08 17.36
C ILE A 131 13.01 -7.99 16.60
N ALA A 132 13.10 -7.84 15.27
CA ALA A 132 14.02 -8.61 14.43
C ALA A 132 15.48 -8.43 14.86
N ILE A 133 15.94 -7.18 15.02
CA ILE A 133 17.31 -6.89 15.45
C ILE A 133 17.60 -7.47 16.84
N THR A 134 16.66 -7.36 17.76
CA THR A 134 16.82 -7.94 19.11
C THR A 134 16.97 -9.46 19.05
N ALA A 135 16.18 -10.14 18.20
CA ALA A 135 16.29 -11.58 18.00
C ALA A 135 17.64 -11.95 17.37
N ILE A 136 18.05 -11.25 16.32
CA ILE A 136 19.37 -11.45 15.66
C ILE A 136 20.52 -11.30 16.67
N MET A 137 20.45 -10.26 17.49
CA MET A 137 21.51 -10.02 18.51
C MET A 137 21.58 -11.14 19.54
N ARG A 138 20.45 -11.69 19.96
CA ARG A 138 20.43 -12.84 20.88
C ARG A 138 20.98 -14.11 20.23
N ASP A 139 20.70 -14.32 18.97
CA ASP A 139 21.19 -15.48 18.22
C ASP A 139 22.71 -15.40 17.98
N LEU A 140 23.23 -14.21 17.67
CA LEU A 140 24.64 -14.00 17.36
C LEU A 140 25.53 -13.86 18.62
N PHE A 141 24.98 -13.33 19.70
CA PHE A 141 25.71 -13.00 20.92
C PHE A 141 24.95 -13.47 22.16
N PRO A 142 24.72 -14.78 22.33
CA PRO A 142 23.95 -15.32 23.44
C PRO A 142 24.48 -14.99 24.81
N GLU A 143 25.79 -14.72 24.89
CA GLU A 143 26.51 -14.35 26.14
C GLU A 143 26.31 -12.87 26.54
N LYS A 144 25.76 -12.02 25.62
CA LYS A 144 25.59 -10.59 25.90
C LYS A 144 24.21 -10.31 26.47
N THR A 145 24.17 -9.64 27.61
CA THR A 145 22.92 -9.08 28.13
C THR A 145 22.55 -7.85 27.31
N LEU A 146 21.46 -7.92 26.57
CA LEU A 146 20.91 -6.75 25.87
C LEU A 146 20.26 -5.82 26.88
N THR A 147 20.87 -4.68 27.13
CA THR A 147 20.25 -3.63 27.94
C THR A 147 19.21 -2.90 27.08
N ILE A 148 17.94 -3.23 27.29
CA ILE A 148 16.84 -2.48 26.69
C ILE A 148 16.53 -1.33 27.64
N HIS A 149 16.86 -0.11 27.24
CA HIS A 149 16.49 1.07 28.01
C HIS A 149 14.98 1.29 27.88
N SER A 150 14.27 1.10 29.00
CA SER A 150 12.88 1.55 29.12
C SER A 150 12.89 3.08 29.24
N THR A 151 11.97 3.73 28.52
CA THR A 151 11.70 5.16 28.71
C THR A 151 10.81 5.44 29.93
N SER A 152 10.51 4.41 30.72
CA SER A 152 9.81 4.56 31.99
C SER A 152 10.78 5.12 33.03
N PHE A 153 10.58 6.34 33.43
CA PHE A 153 11.21 6.97 34.60
C PHE A 153 10.37 6.66 35.82
#